data_e8426e182a003018f3093cca6c1fdcd1
#
_entry.id   e8426e182a003018f3093cca6c1fdcd1
#
_cell.length_a   1.000
_cell.length_b   1.000
_cell.length_c   1.000
_cell.angle_alpha   90.00
_cell.angle_beta   90.00
_cell.angle_gamma   90.00
#
_symmetry.space_group_name_H-M   'P 1'
#
loop_
_entity.id
_entity.type
_entity.pdbx_description
1 polymer ?
#
loop_
_entity_poly.entity_id
_entity_poly.type
_entity_poly.pdbx_seq_one_letter_code
_entity_poly.pdbx_strand_id
1 'polypeptide(L)'
;MSKILITGAHGQLGTELCHLLDEKEIAYDAFGSKELDITNQGQVKAKFAGLKPAVIFHCAAYTAFDKAEDEAKELNWQVNEDGTKNVAEAAQSIGATMVYISTDYVFDGTNEDEYQVDAPTNPKNEYGKAKLAGEEAVKSIVDQYYIIRTSWVFGEYGKNFVYTMLRLAKTHDHLTVVDYQVGRPTW
;
A
#
# COMPACT_ATOMS: atom_id res chain seq x y z
N MET A 1 5.05 -8.70 -23.89
CA MET A 1 5.12 -7.59 -22.92
C MET A 1 4.03 -7.80 -21.90
N SER A 2 4.35 -7.80 -20.62
CA SER A 2 3.35 -7.92 -19.57
C SER A 2 2.46 -6.69 -19.57
N LYS A 3 1.15 -6.90 -19.34
CA LYS A 3 0.19 -5.79 -19.22
C LYS A 3 0.06 -5.27 -17.81
N ILE A 4 0.65 -5.98 -16.83
CA ILE A 4 0.56 -5.69 -15.40
C ILE A 4 1.94 -5.39 -14.84
N LEU A 5 2.05 -4.35 -14.00
CA LEU A 5 3.22 -4.05 -13.20
C LEU A 5 2.83 -3.95 -11.73
N ILE A 6 3.64 -4.56 -10.85
CA ILE A 6 3.44 -4.54 -9.41
C ILE A 6 4.62 -3.85 -8.75
N THR A 7 4.38 -2.80 -7.97
CA THR A 7 5.38 -2.23 -7.06
C THR A 7 5.18 -2.79 -5.66
N GLY A 8 6.24 -2.89 -4.87
CA GLY A 8 6.17 -3.49 -3.54
C GLY A 8 5.94 -5.00 -3.56
N ALA A 9 6.41 -5.68 -4.61
CA ALA A 9 6.20 -7.10 -4.87
C ALA A 9 6.70 -8.05 -3.77
N HIS A 10 7.65 -7.61 -2.94
CA HIS A 10 8.18 -8.40 -1.83
C HIS A 10 7.48 -8.12 -0.49
N GLY A 11 6.45 -7.28 -0.50
CA GLY A 11 5.56 -7.05 0.65
C GLY A 11 4.49 -8.14 0.75
N GLN A 12 3.70 -8.15 1.85
CA GLN A 12 2.65 -9.13 2.08
C GLN A 12 1.68 -9.22 0.89
N LEU A 13 1.03 -8.11 0.55
CA LEU A 13 0.05 -8.07 -0.54
C LEU A 13 0.70 -8.29 -1.93
N GLY A 14 1.87 -7.68 -2.17
CA GLY A 14 2.55 -7.84 -3.46
C GLY A 14 2.95 -9.28 -3.75
N THR A 15 3.43 -10.01 -2.74
CA THR A 15 3.76 -11.44 -2.85
C THR A 15 2.52 -12.28 -3.15
N GLU A 16 1.43 -12.06 -2.40
CA GLU A 16 0.16 -12.75 -2.62
C GLU A 16 -0.39 -12.52 -4.04
N LEU A 17 -0.35 -11.25 -4.50
CA LEU A 17 -0.80 -10.92 -5.84
C LEU A 17 0.07 -11.58 -6.93
N CYS A 18 1.38 -11.68 -6.74
CA CYS A 18 2.27 -12.41 -7.65
C CYS A 18 1.85 -13.88 -7.74
N HIS A 19 1.65 -14.56 -6.61
CA HIS A 19 1.20 -15.94 -6.58
C HIS A 19 -0.16 -16.14 -7.27
N LEU A 20 -1.12 -15.25 -7.02
CA LEU A 20 -2.42 -15.30 -7.66
C LEU A 20 -2.33 -15.15 -9.18
N LEU A 21 -1.45 -14.27 -9.67
CA LEU A 21 -1.24 -14.09 -11.10
C LEU A 21 -0.52 -15.27 -11.74
N ASP A 22 0.43 -15.90 -11.02
CA ASP A 22 1.08 -17.12 -11.46
C ASP A 22 0.08 -18.29 -11.57
N GLU A 23 -0.80 -18.47 -10.57
CA GLU A 23 -1.88 -19.48 -10.62
C GLU A 23 -2.85 -19.28 -11.79
N LYS A 24 -3.07 -18.03 -12.17
CA LYS A 24 -3.94 -17.65 -13.30
C LYS A 24 -3.20 -17.60 -14.63
N GLU A 25 -1.92 -17.91 -14.68
CA GLU A 25 -1.07 -17.84 -15.85
C GLU A 25 -1.10 -16.44 -16.51
N ILE A 26 -1.23 -15.37 -15.70
CA ILE A 26 -1.23 -13.97 -16.16
C ILE A 26 0.18 -13.40 -16.04
N ALA A 27 0.75 -12.98 -17.17
CA ALA A 27 2.09 -12.38 -17.18
C ALA A 27 2.11 -10.98 -16.53
N TYR A 28 3.13 -10.72 -15.73
CA TYR A 28 3.34 -9.45 -15.03
C TYR A 28 4.83 -9.14 -14.87
N ASP A 29 5.15 -7.88 -14.57
CA ASP A 29 6.45 -7.43 -14.08
C ASP A 29 6.28 -7.00 -12.63
N ALA A 30 7.16 -7.47 -11.73
CA ALA A 30 7.06 -7.20 -10.30
C ALA A 30 8.38 -6.71 -9.72
N PHE A 31 8.32 -5.66 -8.91
CA PHE A 31 9.51 -5.00 -8.36
C PHE A 31 9.35 -4.72 -6.87
N GLY A 32 10.35 -5.13 -6.09
CA GLY A 32 10.53 -4.67 -4.72
C GLY A 32 11.34 -3.37 -4.67
N SER A 33 11.59 -2.84 -3.47
CA SER A 33 12.29 -1.57 -3.27
C SER A 33 13.74 -1.57 -3.76
N LYS A 34 14.38 -2.73 -3.88
CA LYS A 34 15.75 -2.84 -4.38
C LYS A 34 15.82 -2.77 -5.91
N GLU A 35 14.78 -3.20 -6.60
CA GLU A 35 14.69 -3.24 -8.07
C GLU A 35 14.04 -1.97 -8.64
N LEU A 36 13.18 -1.31 -7.83
CA LEU A 36 12.49 -0.08 -8.17
C LEU A 36 12.26 0.75 -6.92
N ASP A 37 13.12 1.72 -6.69
CA ASP A 37 12.93 2.73 -5.65
C ASP A 37 11.90 3.76 -6.15
N ILE A 38 10.69 3.71 -5.60
CA ILE A 38 9.61 4.62 -5.99
C ILE A 38 9.87 6.08 -5.60
N THR A 39 10.76 6.34 -4.64
CA THR A 39 11.16 7.71 -4.28
C THR A 39 12.09 8.34 -5.32
N ASN A 40 12.69 7.53 -6.19
CA ASN A 40 13.50 7.98 -7.30
C ASN A 40 12.65 8.18 -8.57
N GLN A 41 12.18 9.41 -8.80
CA GLN A 41 11.34 9.77 -9.95
C GLN A 41 11.95 9.33 -11.31
N GLY A 42 13.24 9.52 -11.49
CA GLY A 42 13.92 9.16 -12.74
C GLY A 42 13.89 7.67 -13.01
N GLN A 43 14.12 6.85 -11.97
CA GLN A 43 14.07 5.40 -12.04
C GLN A 43 12.65 4.92 -12.39
N VAL A 44 11.62 5.48 -11.73
CA VAL A 44 10.21 5.14 -11.99
C VAL A 44 9.83 5.48 -13.42
N LYS A 45 10.11 6.71 -13.88
CA LYS A 45 9.84 7.15 -15.27
C LYS A 45 10.51 6.26 -16.31
N ALA A 46 11.79 5.96 -16.13
CA ALA A 46 12.54 5.12 -17.07
C ALA A 46 11.97 3.68 -17.14
N LYS A 47 11.66 3.08 -15.98
CA LYS A 47 11.11 1.73 -15.90
C LYS A 47 9.74 1.64 -16.59
N PHE A 48 8.83 2.58 -16.31
CA PHE A 48 7.47 2.58 -16.85
C PHE A 48 7.47 2.87 -18.36
N ALA A 49 8.30 3.80 -18.82
CA ALA A 49 8.46 4.08 -20.26
C ALA A 49 9.00 2.88 -21.05
N GLY A 50 9.88 2.08 -20.43
CA GLY A 50 10.45 0.87 -21.05
C GLY A 50 9.46 -0.28 -21.13
N LEU A 51 8.67 -0.52 -20.07
CA LEU A 51 7.76 -1.65 -19.96
C LEU A 51 6.36 -1.37 -20.51
N LYS A 52 5.87 -0.13 -20.39
CA LYS A 52 4.55 0.34 -20.80
C LYS A 52 3.42 -0.59 -20.33
N PRO A 53 3.30 -0.85 -18.99
CA PRO A 53 2.21 -1.65 -18.48
C PRO A 53 0.87 -0.96 -18.75
N ALA A 54 -0.20 -1.76 -18.90
CA ALA A 54 -1.57 -1.25 -19.01
C ALA A 54 -2.21 -1.02 -17.63
N VAL A 55 -1.80 -1.81 -16.63
CA VAL A 55 -2.30 -1.73 -15.26
C VAL A 55 -1.12 -1.77 -14.27
N ILE A 56 -1.17 -0.91 -13.27
CA ILE A 56 -0.16 -0.84 -12.21
C ILE A 56 -0.85 -1.10 -10.87
N PHE A 57 -0.46 -2.17 -10.19
CA PHE A 57 -0.81 -2.42 -8.80
C PHE A 57 0.26 -1.79 -7.90
N HIS A 58 -0.07 -0.66 -7.29
CA HIS A 58 0.84 0.05 -6.41
C HIS A 58 0.68 -0.46 -4.97
N CYS A 59 1.43 -1.52 -4.64
CA CYS A 59 1.46 -2.15 -3.31
C CYS A 59 2.64 -1.66 -2.46
N ALA A 60 3.56 -0.86 -3.01
CA ALA A 60 4.66 -0.31 -2.25
C ALA A 60 4.15 0.73 -1.25
N ALA A 61 4.54 0.57 0.02
CA ALA A 61 4.21 1.49 1.09
C ALA A 61 5.20 1.33 2.25
N TYR A 62 5.41 2.40 3.01
CA TYR A 62 5.98 2.33 4.34
C TYR A 62 4.87 2.02 5.34
N THR A 63 4.96 0.92 6.07
CA THR A 63 3.88 0.40 6.93
C THR A 63 4.27 0.23 8.40
N ALA A 64 5.44 0.68 8.82
CA ALA A 64 5.82 0.70 10.23
C ALA A 64 5.24 1.97 10.90
N PHE A 65 3.92 1.97 11.11
CA PHE A 65 3.15 3.15 11.52
C PHE A 65 3.60 3.72 12.87
N ASP A 66 4.01 2.91 13.85
CA ASP A 66 4.54 3.44 15.12
C ASP A 66 5.80 4.28 14.90
N LYS A 67 6.72 3.83 14.04
CA LYS A 67 7.93 4.57 13.69
C LYS A 67 7.65 5.81 12.83
N ALA A 68 6.55 5.80 12.09
CA ALA A 68 6.12 6.91 11.25
C ALA A 68 5.74 8.15 12.07
N GLU A 69 5.42 7.99 13.36
CA GLU A 69 5.12 9.13 14.23
C GLU A 69 6.37 9.91 14.65
N ASP A 70 7.54 9.23 14.72
CA ASP A 70 8.78 9.81 15.25
C ASP A 70 9.97 9.63 14.29
N GLU A 71 10.75 8.56 14.49
CA GLU A 71 12.07 8.37 13.88
C GLU A 71 12.05 8.21 12.36
N ALA A 72 10.95 7.73 11.79
CA ALA A 72 10.82 7.47 10.36
C ALA A 72 9.71 8.31 9.70
N LYS A 73 9.34 9.43 10.30
CA LYS A 73 8.32 10.33 9.76
C LYS A 73 8.66 10.79 8.33
N GLU A 74 9.88 11.25 8.11
CA GLU A 74 10.33 11.69 6.79
C GLU A 74 10.27 10.56 5.76
N LEU A 75 10.75 9.37 6.10
CA LEU A 75 10.68 8.20 5.22
C LEU A 75 9.23 7.79 4.90
N ASN A 76 8.33 7.87 5.88
CA ASN A 76 6.90 7.62 5.68
C ASN A 76 6.33 8.54 4.60
N TRP A 77 6.61 9.84 4.68
CA TRP A 77 6.16 10.82 3.70
C TRP A 77 6.81 10.61 2.33
N GLN A 78 8.11 10.41 2.28
CA GLN A 78 8.84 10.13 1.04
C GLN A 78 8.30 8.92 0.29
N VAL A 79 7.96 7.83 1.00
CA VAL A 79 7.46 6.61 0.35
C VAL A 79 5.98 6.72 0.02
N ASN A 80 5.14 7.13 0.99
CA ASN A 80 3.69 7.06 0.86
C ASN A 80 3.07 8.24 0.10
N GLU A 81 3.72 9.41 0.09
CA GLU A 81 3.31 10.58 -0.69
C GLU A 81 4.17 10.74 -1.94
N ASP A 82 5.47 11.12 -1.80
CA ASP A 82 6.34 11.43 -2.94
C ASP A 82 6.50 10.22 -3.87
N GLY A 83 6.74 9.04 -3.31
CA GLY A 83 6.85 7.80 -4.06
C GLY A 83 5.56 7.46 -4.83
N THR A 84 4.41 7.60 -4.18
CA THR A 84 3.10 7.41 -4.83
C THR A 84 2.87 8.42 -5.94
N LYS A 85 3.24 9.69 -5.73
CA LYS A 85 3.17 10.74 -6.75
C LYS A 85 4.05 10.42 -7.97
N ASN A 86 5.28 9.96 -7.76
CA ASN A 86 6.17 9.54 -8.84
C ASN A 86 5.58 8.41 -9.67
N VAL A 87 4.96 7.41 -9.01
CA VAL A 87 4.27 6.31 -9.68
C VAL A 87 3.05 6.81 -10.45
N ALA A 88 2.25 7.72 -9.87
CA ALA A 88 1.09 8.32 -10.51
C ALA A 88 1.47 9.11 -11.77
N GLU A 89 2.50 9.97 -11.70
CA GLU A 89 3.00 10.72 -12.86
C GLU A 89 3.49 9.80 -13.99
N ALA A 90 4.21 8.74 -13.63
CA ALA A 90 4.68 7.76 -14.60
C ALA A 90 3.52 6.96 -15.21
N ALA A 91 2.53 6.56 -14.41
CA ALA A 91 1.33 5.87 -14.87
C ALA A 91 0.56 6.74 -15.88
N GLN A 92 0.29 8.00 -15.55
CA GLN A 92 -0.39 8.95 -16.42
C GLN A 92 0.38 9.16 -17.74
N SER A 93 1.71 9.28 -17.67
CA SER A 93 2.54 9.53 -18.86
C SER A 93 2.46 8.43 -19.93
N ILE A 94 2.05 7.22 -19.55
CA ILE A 94 1.90 6.06 -20.46
C ILE A 94 0.44 5.63 -20.62
N GLY A 95 -0.53 6.35 -20.02
CA GLY A 95 -1.96 6.05 -20.08
C GLY A 95 -2.36 4.77 -19.37
N ALA A 96 -1.64 4.38 -18.31
CA ALA A 96 -1.93 3.16 -17.55
C ALA A 96 -3.00 3.39 -16.48
N THR A 97 -3.81 2.37 -16.21
CA THR A 97 -4.70 2.34 -15.06
C THR A 97 -3.90 2.07 -13.79
N MET A 98 -4.08 2.89 -12.74
CA MET A 98 -3.41 2.73 -11.46
C MET A 98 -4.36 2.20 -10.39
N VAL A 99 -3.99 1.09 -9.75
CA VAL A 99 -4.66 0.55 -8.56
C VAL A 99 -3.80 0.88 -7.35
N TYR A 100 -4.26 1.82 -6.53
CA TYR A 100 -3.57 2.29 -5.33
C TYR A 100 -4.13 1.63 -4.08
N ILE A 101 -3.27 1.01 -3.28
CA ILE A 101 -3.67 0.40 -2.01
C ILE A 101 -3.53 1.45 -0.89
N SER A 102 -4.67 1.87 -0.36
CA SER A 102 -4.78 2.81 0.75
C SER A 102 -5.16 2.10 2.05
N THR A 103 -5.62 2.83 3.05
CA THR A 103 -5.87 2.38 4.41
C THR A 103 -7.12 3.00 5.01
N ASP A 104 -7.73 2.34 5.98
CA ASP A 104 -8.75 2.90 6.86
C ASP A 104 -8.24 4.02 7.77
N TYR A 105 -6.92 4.11 8.01
CA TYR A 105 -6.30 5.22 8.77
C TYR A 105 -6.47 6.60 8.13
N VAL A 106 -7.05 6.70 6.94
CA VAL A 106 -7.48 7.99 6.38
C VAL A 106 -8.71 8.56 7.08
N PHE A 107 -9.42 7.76 7.86
CA PHE A 107 -10.54 8.15 8.70
C PHE A 107 -10.10 8.42 10.14
N ASP A 108 -10.95 9.04 10.94
CA ASP A 108 -10.65 9.35 12.35
C ASP A 108 -11.07 8.26 13.34
N GLY A 109 -11.76 7.22 12.88
CA GLY A 109 -12.18 6.09 13.72
C GLY A 109 -13.35 6.42 14.67
N THR A 110 -14.06 7.53 14.47
CA THR A 110 -15.15 7.95 15.36
C THR A 110 -16.52 7.43 14.97
N ASN A 111 -16.66 6.86 13.76
CA ASN A 111 -17.90 6.27 13.31
C ASN A 111 -18.08 4.87 13.89
N GLU A 112 -19.22 4.60 14.52
CA GLU A 112 -19.57 3.27 15.05
C GLU A 112 -19.99 2.28 13.96
N ASP A 113 -20.45 2.80 12.81
CA ASP A 113 -20.87 2.03 11.64
C ASP A 113 -19.75 1.96 10.59
N GLU A 114 -20.06 1.37 9.43
CA GLU A 114 -19.17 1.32 8.28
C GLU A 114 -18.97 2.69 7.64
N TYR A 115 -17.72 3.05 7.35
CA TYR A 115 -17.42 4.24 6.55
C TYR A 115 -17.83 4.04 5.10
N GLN A 116 -18.60 4.97 4.56
CA GLN A 116 -18.90 5.00 3.14
C GLN A 116 -17.66 5.41 2.33
N VAL A 117 -17.63 5.08 1.05
CA VAL A 117 -16.48 5.36 0.18
C VAL A 117 -16.19 6.87 0.02
N ASP A 118 -17.21 7.70 0.16
CA ASP A 118 -17.17 9.16 0.09
C ASP A 118 -17.20 9.85 1.46
N ALA A 119 -17.10 9.08 2.55
CA ALA A 119 -17.05 9.64 3.90
C ALA A 119 -15.86 10.62 4.04
N PRO A 120 -16.05 11.73 4.78
CA PRO A 120 -14.98 12.69 5.02
C PRO A 120 -13.76 12.04 5.67
N THR A 121 -12.60 12.32 5.11
CA THR A 121 -11.32 11.84 5.67
C THR A 121 -10.81 12.78 6.74
N ASN A 122 -10.21 12.23 7.81
CA ASN A 122 -9.65 13.00 8.93
C ASN A 122 -8.56 12.17 9.66
N PRO A 123 -7.43 11.85 8.99
CA PRO A 123 -6.40 10.99 9.54
C PRO A 123 -5.80 11.58 10.81
N LYS A 124 -5.62 10.73 11.84
CA LYS A 124 -5.12 11.16 13.15
C LYS A 124 -3.62 10.94 13.31
N ASN A 125 -3.02 10.07 12.53
CA ASN A 125 -1.61 9.71 12.61
C ASN A 125 -0.86 10.08 11.32
N GLU A 126 0.47 10.13 11.39
CA GLU A 126 1.32 10.51 10.26
C GLU A 126 1.28 9.50 9.10
N TYR A 127 1.11 8.22 9.40
CA TYR A 127 0.91 7.20 8.37
C TYR A 127 -0.36 7.47 7.56
N GLY A 128 -1.50 7.67 8.23
CA GLY A 128 -2.77 7.97 7.57
C GLY A 128 -2.73 9.26 6.76
N LYS A 129 -2.06 10.31 7.30
CA LYS A 129 -1.87 11.58 6.58
C LYS A 129 -1.09 11.40 5.29
N ALA A 130 0.05 10.70 5.33
CA ALA A 130 0.87 10.45 4.16
C ALA A 130 0.15 9.56 3.12
N LYS A 131 -0.61 8.54 3.59
CA LYS A 131 -1.44 7.71 2.71
C LYS A 131 -2.56 8.50 2.04
N LEU A 132 -3.21 9.40 2.79
CA LEU A 132 -4.22 10.30 2.23
C LEU A 132 -3.62 11.26 1.19
N ALA A 133 -2.46 11.83 1.46
CA ALA A 133 -1.74 12.66 0.49
C ALA A 133 -1.44 11.88 -0.81
N GLY A 134 -1.08 10.60 -0.69
CA GLY A 134 -0.97 9.68 -1.82
C GLY A 134 -2.28 9.49 -2.59
N GLU A 135 -3.43 9.34 -1.90
CA GLU A 135 -4.75 9.29 -2.57
C GLU A 135 -5.02 10.57 -3.38
N GLU A 136 -4.75 11.74 -2.78
CA GLU A 136 -4.96 13.03 -3.44
C GLU A 136 -4.02 13.21 -4.66
N ALA A 137 -2.77 12.75 -4.55
CA ALA A 137 -1.86 12.73 -5.69
C ALA A 137 -2.40 11.84 -6.83
N VAL A 138 -2.87 10.63 -6.53
CA VAL A 138 -3.48 9.73 -7.53
C VAL A 138 -4.69 10.37 -8.19
N LYS A 139 -5.64 10.90 -7.40
CA LYS A 139 -6.87 11.56 -7.88
C LYS A 139 -6.59 12.75 -8.77
N SER A 140 -5.55 13.53 -8.46
CA SER A 140 -5.23 14.76 -9.19
C SER A 140 -4.42 14.54 -10.47
N ILE A 141 -3.70 13.40 -10.56
CA ILE A 141 -2.73 13.16 -11.63
C ILE A 141 -3.24 12.11 -12.63
N VAL A 142 -3.90 11.04 -12.16
CA VAL A 142 -4.20 9.87 -12.99
C VAL A 142 -5.66 9.90 -13.45
N ASP A 143 -5.89 9.78 -14.76
CA ASP A 143 -7.24 9.75 -15.32
C ASP A 143 -8.00 8.45 -15.03
N GLN A 144 -7.28 7.32 -15.00
CA GLN A 144 -7.85 6.00 -14.77
C GLN A 144 -7.25 5.36 -13.52
N TYR A 145 -7.99 5.36 -12.43
CA TYR A 145 -7.48 4.81 -11.17
C TYR A 145 -8.57 4.10 -10.35
N TYR A 146 -8.09 3.24 -9.45
CA TYR A 146 -8.86 2.68 -8.35
C TYR A 146 -8.08 2.93 -7.05
N ILE A 147 -8.77 3.38 -6.00
CA ILE A 147 -8.23 3.52 -4.65
C ILE A 147 -8.94 2.50 -3.77
N ILE A 148 -8.16 1.56 -3.24
CA ILE A 148 -8.67 0.47 -2.40
C ILE A 148 -8.21 0.75 -0.97
N ARG A 149 -9.13 1.15 -0.09
CA ARG A 149 -8.88 1.28 1.35
C ARG A 149 -9.10 -0.07 2.02
N THR A 150 -8.12 -0.52 2.76
CA THR A 150 -8.13 -1.79 3.47
C THR A 150 -7.67 -1.61 4.90
N SER A 151 -7.99 -2.58 5.78
CA SER A 151 -7.59 -2.60 7.18
C SER A 151 -7.17 -3.99 7.63
N TRP A 152 -6.28 -4.06 8.60
CA TRP A 152 -5.90 -5.29 9.31
C TRP A 152 -5.55 -6.43 8.35
N VAL A 153 -4.77 -6.12 7.33
CA VAL A 153 -4.39 -7.09 6.30
C VAL A 153 -3.55 -8.21 6.90
N PHE A 154 -3.97 -9.43 6.65
CA PHE A 154 -3.25 -10.64 7.02
C PHE A 154 -3.30 -11.65 5.88
N GLY A 155 -2.38 -12.60 5.85
CA GLY A 155 -2.29 -13.60 4.81
C GLY A 155 -1.14 -14.55 5.07
N GLU A 156 -0.84 -15.40 4.11
CA GLU A 156 0.20 -16.42 4.23
C GLU A 156 1.61 -15.82 4.23
N TYR A 157 1.80 -14.68 3.57
CA TYR A 157 3.12 -14.08 3.37
C TYR A 157 3.35 -12.86 4.25
N GLY A 158 4.63 -12.57 4.49
CA GLY A 158 5.06 -11.38 5.21
C GLY A 158 4.84 -11.42 6.71
N LYS A 159 4.80 -10.24 7.32
CA LYS A 159 4.58 -10.05 8.77
C LYS A 159 3.19 -9.52 8.98
N ASN A 160 2.42 -10.14 9.88
CA ASN A 160 1.09 -9.70 10.25
C ASN A 160 0.79 -9.98 11.72
N PHE A 161 -0.34 -9.49 12.19
CA PHE A 161 -0.78 -9.64 13.58
C PHE A 161 -0.91 -11.12 13.96
N VAL A 162 -1.50 -11.97 13.09
CA VAL A 162 -1.72 -13.39 13.38
C VAL A 162 -0.39 -14.11 13.65
N TYR A 163 0.58 -13.95 12.76
CA TYR A 163 1.90 -14.55 12.96
C TYR A 163 2.65 -13.96 14.16
N THR A 164 2.44 -12.69 14.47
CA THR A 164 3.01 -12.07 15.66
C THR A 164 2.44 -12.73 16.92
N MET A 165 1.12 -12.91 17.00
CA MET A 165 0.49 -13.60 18.15
C MET A 165 0.94 -15.05 18.27
N LEU A 166 0.97 -15.79 17.16
CA LEU A 166 1.46 -17.17 17.16
C LEU A 166 2.92 -17.29 17.63
N ARG A 167 3.76 -16.33 17.27
CA ARG A 167 5.16 -16.30 17.72
C ARG A 167 5.28 -15.97 19.21
N LEU A 168 4.54 -14.97 19.69
CA LEU A 168 4.57 -14.54 21.08
C LEU A 168 4.00 -15.59 22.02
N ALA A 169 2.94 -16.29 21.62
CA ALA A 169 2.34 -17.38 22.39
C ALA A 169 3.30 -18.54 22.68
N LYS A 170 4.39 -18.68 21.91
CA LYS A 170 5.43 -19.70 22.17
C LYS A 170 6.41 -19.31 23.28
N THR A 171 6.46 -18.03 23.66
CA THR A 171 7.51 -17.50 24.55
C THR A 171 6.95 -16.72 25.75
N HIS A 172 5.64 -16.46 25.79
CA HIS A 172 4.99 -15.67 26.82
C HIS A 172 3.73 -16.38 27.31
N ASP A 173 3.58 -16.49 28.64
CA ASP A 173 2.39 -17.08 29.26
C ASP A 173 1.19 -16.12 29.23
N HIS A 174 1.45 -14.82 29.13
CA HIS A 174 0.44 -13.77 29.08
C HIS A 174 0.79 -12.75 27.99
N LEU A 175 -0.24 -12.34 27.23
CA LEU A 175 -0.13 -11.29 26.23
C LEU A 175 -1.17 -10.20 26.54
N THR A 176 -0.73 -8.95 26.49
CA THR A 176 -1.63 -7.78 26.57
C THR A 176 -1.90 -7.29 25.16
N VAL A 177 -3.17 -7.21 24.80
CA VAL A 177 -3.63 -6.76 23.50
C VAL A 177 -4.61 -5.62 23.68
N VAL A 178 -4.54 -4.62 22.80
CA VAL A 178 -5.50 -3.52 22.76
C VAL A 178 -6.89 -4.07 22.41
N ASP A 179 -7.91 -3.69 23.16
CA ASP A 179 -9.29 -4.20 23.05
C ASP A 179 -10.32 -3.12 22.63
N TYR A 180 -9.89 -1.86 22.50
CA TYR A 180 -10.75 -0.74 22.11
C TYR A 180 -10.67 -0.38 20.63
N GLN A 181 -9.85 -1.06 19.84
CA GLN A 181 -9.80 -0.87 18.39
C GLN A 181 -10.74 -1.85 17.70
N VAL A 182 -11.67 -1.31 16.92
CA VAL A 182 -12.61 -2.08 16.10
C VAL A 182 -12.22 -1.94 14.63
N GLY A 183 -12.14 -3.04 13.90
CA GLY A 183 -11.74 -3.04 12.51
C GLY A 183 -12.31 -4.23 11.73
N ARG A 184 -12.04 -4.24 10.42
CA ARG A 184 -12.41 -5.34 9.51
C ARG A 184 -11.15 -6.04 9.04
N PRO A 185 -10.85 -7.26 9.53
CA PRO A 185 -9.73 -8.04 9.02
C PRO A 185 -9.90 -8.32 7.53
N THR A 186 -8.83 -8.12 6.77
CA THR A 186 -8.78 -8.37 5.33
C THR A 186 -7.78 -9.48 5.03
N TRP A 187 -8.28 -10.58 4.44
CA TRP A 187 -7.47 -11.70 3.94
C TRP A 187 -6.94 -11.39 2.54
#